data_90aaf8adf8606bdd66079826d917a6a4
#
_entry.id   90aaf8adf8606bdd66079826d917a6a4
#
_cell.length_a   1.000
_cell.length_b   1.000
_cell.length_c   1.000
_cell.angle_alpha   90.00
_cell.angle_beta   90.00
_cell.angle_gamma   90.00
#
_symmetry.space_group_name_H-M   'P 1'
#
loop_
_entity.id
_entity.type
_entity.pdbx_description
1 polymer ?
#
loop_
_entity_poly.entity_id
_entity_poly.type
_entity_poly.pdbx_seq_one_letter_code
_entity_poly.pdbx_strand_id
1 'polypeptide(L)'
;IFPYIFYIPIEGLPPNPALRPEYCPFYDRCEYHMDKCREQKKPELKELEKDHFCACHLTEAEKVMKKAEIDGKPVKKAQRAVIGDEICLDVKDVRKYFPIYKGMMRKHIGDVKAIEDISFKVRKGETLGIVGESGCGKTTLARCIMRVYQPDTGEIDFAGTDIAKFNDKQMYPYRKKMAMIFQDPFSSLDPRQTAESIVGESLLIHKLVKTREEYEQRVDELLRMVDLDPSMKNRVPHEFSGGQRQRIGIARALSSNPDLFIFFSGLY
;
A
#
# COMPACT_ATOMS: atom_id res chain seq x y z
N ILE A 1 21.80 5.48 -15.21
CA ILE A 1 21.26 6.51 -14.29
C ILE A 1 19.96 6.96 -14.92
N PHE A 2 18.83 6.40 -14.49
CA PHE A 2 17.52 6.88 -14.92
C PHE A 2 17.20 8.15 -14.14
N PRO A 3 16.79 9.25 -14.80
CA PRO A 3 16.30 10.42 -14.09
C PRO A 3 15.04 10.00 -13.32
N TYR A 4 15.01 10.26 -12.02
CA TYR A 4 13.83 10.05 -11.19
C TYR A 4 12.71 10.95 -11.71
N ILE A 5 11.74 10.38 -12.44
CA ILE A 5 10.50 11.06 -12.78
C ILE A 5 9.66 11.01 -11.51
N PHE A 6 9.63 12.10 -10.76
CA PHE A 6 8.69 12.25 -9.65
C PHE A 6 7.30 12.48 -10.24
N TYR A 7 6.46 11.46 -10.24
CA TYR A 7 5.05 11.65 -10.49
C TYR A 7 4.44 12.35 -9.26
N ILE A 8 4.06 13.60 -9.42
CA ILE A 8 3.25 14.31 -8.43
C ILE A 8 1.80 13.92 -8.75
N PRO A 9 1.13 13.13 -7.90
CA PRO A 9 -0.27 12.76 -8.15
C PRO A 9 -1.16 14.00 -8.04
N ILE A 10 -2.15 14.10 -8.93
CA ILE A 10 -3.19 15.11 -8.81
C ILE A 10 -4.03 14.77 -7.57
N GLU A 11 -4.13 15.70 -6.62
CA GLU A 11 -4.91 15.52 -5.39
C GLU A 11 -6.40 15.34 -5.69
N GLY A 12 -7.12 14.61 -4.85
CA GLY A 12 -8.55 14.37 -4.93
C GLY A 12 -8.97 13.16 -5.76
N LEU A 13 -10.24 12.81 -5.65
CA LEU A 13 -10.84 11.67 -6.35
C LEU A 13 -11.26 12.02 -7.77
N PRO A 14 -11.12 11.08 -8.74
CA PRO A 14 -11.71 11.25 -10.06
C PRO A 14 -13.25 11.40 -9.94
N PRO A 15 -13.87 12.19 -10.82
CA PRO A 15 -15.32 12.37 -10.80
C PRO A 15 -16.03 11.02 -10.98
N ASN A 16 -17.22 10.90 -10.36
CA ASN A 16 -18.03 9.70 -10.49
C ASN A 16 -18.32 9.41 -11.98
N PRO A 17 -17.97 8.23 -12.50
CA PRO A 17 -18.20 7.88 -13.90
C PRO A 17 -19.66 7.96 -14.35
N ALA A 18 -20.62 7.78 -13.42
CA ALA A 18 -22.05 7.89 -13.68
C ALA A 18 -22.54 9.36 -13.79
N LEU A 19 -21.78 10.30 -13.24
CA LEU A 19 -22.09 11.73 -13.19
C LEU A 19 -21.02 12.53 -13.94
N ARG A 20 -20.64 12.09 -15.14
CA ARG A 20 -19.59 12.76 -15.92
C ARG A 20 -20.01 14.20 -16.23
N PRO A 21 -19.24 15.21 -15.79
CA PRO A 21 -19.54 16.60 -16.10
C PRO A 21 -19.38 16.86 -17.61
N GLU A 22 -20.17 17.80 -18.13
CA GLU A 22 -20.04 18.26 -19.52
C GLU A 22 -18.81 19.17 -19.72
N TYR A 23 -18.26 19.69 -18.62
CA TYR A 23 -17.04 20.51 -18.57
C TYR A 23 -15.79 19.66 -18.35
N CYS A 24 -14.62 20.29 -18.21
CA CYS A 24 -13.35 19.59 -18.02
C CYS A 24 -13.39 18.66 -16.77
N PRO A 25 -13.21 17.34 -16.90
CA PRO A 25 -13.31 16.39 -15.79
C PRO A 25 -12.20 16.51 -14.74
N PHE A 26 -11.17 17.33 -15.04
CA PHE A 26 -10.11 17.63 -14.11
C PHE A 26 -10.32 18.92 -13.33
N TYR A 27 -11.38 19.69 -13.61
CA TYR A 27 -11.58 21.04 -13.07
C TYR A 27 -11.39 21.10 -11.54
N ASP A 28 -12.09 20.27 -10.79
CA ASP A 28 -12.11 20.30 -9.33
C ASP A 28 -10.76 19.87 -8.67
N ARG A 29 -9.86 19.26 -9.46
CA ARG A 29 -8.59 18.71 -8.98
C ARG A 29 -7.36 19.34 -9.65
N CYS A 30 -7.58 20.13 -10.69
CA CYS A 30 -6.51 20.71 -11.48
C CYS A 30 -5.99 21.99 -10.84
N GLU A 31 -4.75 22.01 -10.42
CA GLU A 31 -4.11 23.24 -9.90
C GLU A 31 -4.01 24.35 -10.92
N TYR A 32 -4.10 24.00 -12.22
CA TYR A 32 -4.05 24.93 -13.35
C TYR A 32 -5.46 25.36 -13.81
N HIS A 33 -6.54 24.99 -13.10
CA HIS A 33 -7.90 25.29 -13.56
C HIS A 33 -8.15 26.81 -13.67
N MET A 34 -9.01 27.17 -14.61
CA MET A 34 -9.51 28.51 -14.86
C MET A 34 -11.01 28.43 -15.06
N ASP A 35 -11.73 29.54 -14.91
CA ASP A 35 -13.19 29.57 -15.06
C ASP A 35 -13.65 29.00 -16.40
N LYS A 36 -12.94 29.28 -17.49
CA LYS A 36 -13.22 28.68 -18.81
C LYS A 36 -13.22 27.14 -18.82
N CYS A 37 -12.51 26.49 -17.89
CA CYS A 37 -12.50 25.01 -17.81
C CYS A 37 -13.81 24.44 -17.27
N ARG A 38 -14.63 25.27 -16.59
CA ARG A 38 -15.95 24.92 -16.09
C ARG A 38 -17.07 25.43 -16.98
N GLU A 39 -16.89 26.61 -17.56
CA GLU A 39 -17.92 27.27 -18.38
C GLU A 39 -18.01 26.69 -19.80
N GLN A 40 -16.92 26.15 -20.31
CA GLN A 40 -16.86 25.57 -21.65
C GLN A 40 -17.11 24.06 -21.61
N LYS A 41 -17.58 23.51 -22.74
CA LYS A 41 -17.69 22.07 -22.94
C LYS A 41 -16.31 21.41 -22.76
N LYS A 42 -16.34 20.11 -22.48
CA LYS A 42 -15.16 19.25 -22.36
C LYS A 42 -14.15 19.52 -23.49
N PRO A 43 -12.85 19.73 -23.15
CA PRO A 43 -11.84 20.01 -24.17
C PRO A 43 -11.66 18.83 -25.13
N GLU A 44 -11.52 19.15 -26.40
CA GLU A 44 -11.21 18.17 -27.44
C GLU A 44 -9.74 17.78 -27.40
N LEU A 45 -9.45 16.56 -27.84
CA LEU A 45 -8.07 16.07 -27.96
C LEU A 45 -7.40 16.77 -29.16
N LYS A 46 -6.33 17.49 -28.92
CA LYS A 46 -5.54 18.22 -29.93
C LYS A 46 -4.13 17.67 -29.98
N GLU A 47 -3.60 17.53 -31.19
CA GLU A 47 -2.18 17.23 -31.37
C GLU A 47 -1.38 18.51 -31.14
N LEU A 48 -0.45 18.47 -30.20
CA LEU A 48 0.45 19.59 -29.87
C LEU A 48 1.77 19.47 -30.62
N GLU A 49 2.28 18.23 -30.70
CA GLU A 49 3.50 17.84 -31.39
C GLU A 49 3.27 16.46 -32.02
N LYS A 50 4.14 16.03 -32.91
CA LYS A 50 4.05 14.73 -33.56
C LYS A 50 3.86 13.62 -32.52
N ASP A 51 2.74 12.90 -32.61
CA ASP A 51 2.34 11.81 -31.72
C ASP A 51 2.10 12.23 -30.24
N HIS A 52 1.98 13.55 -29.96
CA HIS A 52 1.68 14.08 -28.63
C HIS A 52 0.32 14.81 -28.63
N PHE A 53 -0.67 14.19 -28.00
CA PHE A 53 -2.04 14.68 -27.94
C PHE A 53 -2.41 15.16 -26.53
N CYS A 54 -3.15 16.26 -26.43
CA CYS A 54 -3.61 16.83 -25.17
C CYS A 54 -5.04 17.34 -25.28
N ALA A 55 -5.88 17.02 -24.29
CA ALA A 55 -7.22 17.57 -24.12
C ALA A 55 -7.23 18.57 -22.98
N CYS A 56 -6.94 19.85 -23.28
CA CYS A 56 -6.89 20.92 -22.30
C CYS A 56 -7.34 22.26 -22.91
N HIS A 57 -8.02 23.09 -22.12
CA HIS A 57 -8.42 24.45 -22.53
C HIS A 57 -7.29 25.47 -22.40
N LEU A 58 -6.23 25.16 -21.64
CA LEU A 58 -5.12 26.06 -21.43
C LEU A 58 -4.22 26.11 -22.66
N THR A 59 -3.82 27.31 -23.06
CA THR A 59 -2.73 27.52 -24.01
C THR A 59 -1.36 27.24 -23.35
N GLU A 60 -0.34 27.04 -24.13
CA GLU A 60 1.03 26.84 -23.61
C GLU A 60 1.50 28.04 -22.77
N ALA A 61 1.19 29.25 -23.19
CA ALA A 61 1.50 30.47 -22.44
C ALA A 61 0.82 30.49 -21.04
N GLU A 62 -0.47 30.14 -20.99
CA GLU A 62 -1.22 30.05 -19.72
C GLU A 62 -0.68 28.94 -18.80
N LYS A 63 -0.27 27.81 -19.35
CA LYS A 63 0.38 26.71 -18.58
C LYS A 63 1.70 27.19 -17.98
N VAL A 64 2.54 27.90 -18.72
CA VAL A 64 3.82 28.45 -18.23
C VAL A 64 3.58 29.46 -17.12
N MET A 65 2.63 30.39 -17.31
CA MET A 65 2.30 31.40 -16.27
C MET A 65 1.77 30.73 -14.99
N LYS A 66 0.83 29.80 -15.10
CA LYS A 66 0.29 29.07 -13.95
C LYS A 66 1.34 28.22 -13.27
N LYS A 67 2.23 27.61 -14.02
CA LYS A 67 3.34 26.84 -13.47
C LYS A 67 4.26 27.74 -12.63
N ALA A 68 4.60 28.91 -13.12
CA ALA A 68 5.40 29.88 -12.34
C ALA A 68 4.71 30.34 -11.06
N GLU A 69 3.38 30.51 -11.07
CA GLU A 69 2.59 30.82 -9.88
C GLU A 69 2.58 29.66 -8.86
N ILE A 70 2.53 28.41 -9.34
CA ILE A 70 2.51 27.19 -8.50
C ILE A 70 3.91 26.91 -7.94
N ASP A 71 4.94 26.99 -8.76
CA ASP A 71 6.34 26.78 -8.35
C ASP A 71 6.80 27.83 -7.33
N GLY A 72 6.19 29.04 -7.34
CA GLY A 72 6.40 30.08 -6.32
C GLY A 72 5.69 29.82 -4.98
N LYS A 73 4.74 28.90 -4.92
CA LYS A 73 4.11 28.48 -3.66
C LYS A 73 5.02 27.47 -2.97
N PRO A 74 5.16 27.55 -1.62
CA PRO A 74 5.90 26.51 -0.92
C PRO A 74 5.19 25.18 -1.15
N VAL A 75 5.81 24.32 -1.95
CA VAL A 75 5.38 22.93 -2.05
C VAL A 75 5.33 22.41 -0.62
N LYS A 76 4.18 21.94 -0.16
CA LYS A 76 4.09 21.17 1.08
C LYS A 76 5.00 19.96 0.88
N LYS A 77 6.30 20.14 1.19
CA LYS A 77 7.22 19.00 1.26
C LYS A 77 6.57 18.04 2.23
N ALA A 78 6.19 16.86 1.72
CA ALA A 78 5.85 15.77 2.61
C ALA A 78 6.94 15.77 3.68
N GLN A 79 6.54 15.97 4.94
CA GLN A 79 7.51 15.98 6.03
C GLN A 79 8.19 14.63 5.97
N ARG A 80 9.46 14.63 5.53
CA ARG A 80 10.26 13.40 5.60
C ARG A 80 10.23 13.00 7.06
N ALA A 81 9.75 11.80 7.32
CA ALA A 81 9.81 11.24 8.66
C ALA A 81 11.27 11.36 9.12
N VAL A 82 11.45 11.88 10.32
CA VAL A 82 12.78 11.92 10.92
C VAL A 82 13.17 10.48 11.19
N ILE A 83 14.12 9.97 10.41
CA ILE A 83 14.63 8.61 10.60
C ILE A 83 15.46 8.65 11.87
N GLY A 84 14.98 7.98 12.91
CA GLY A 84 15.69 7.82 14.18
C GLY A 84 16.81 6.77 14.06
N ASP A 85 17.69 6.71 15.05
CA ASP A 85 18.72 5.67 15.13
C ASP A 85 18.19 4.33 15.66
N GLU A 86 16.95 4.30 16.14
CA GLU A 86 16.29 3.12 16.67
C GLU A 86 16.00 2.10 15.56
N ILE A 87 16.52 0.87 15.71
CA ILE A 87 16.30 -0.22 14.77
C ILE A 87 14.94 -0.84 15.06
N CYS A 88 14.06 -0.82 14.07
CA CYS A 88 12.75 -1.46 14.12
C CYS A 88 12.83 -2.94 13.75
N LEU A 89 13.65 -3.29 12.75
CA LEU A 89 13.83 -4.66 12.28
C LEU A 89 15.30 -4.91 11.97
N ASP A 90 15.88 -5.98 12.54
CA ASP A 90 17.23 -6.48 12.21
C ASP A 90 17.12 -7.95 11.77
N VAL A 91 17.44 -8.20 10.52
CA VAL A 91 17.44 -9.53 9.91
C VAL A 91 18.88 -9.96 9.72
N LYS A 92 19.26 -11.15 10.22
CA LYS A 92 20.64 -11.66 10.16
C LYS A 92 20.67 -13.09 9.67
N ASP A 93 21.40 -13.33 8.60
CA ASP A 93 21.74 -14.64 8.04
C ASP A 93 20.53 -15.57 7.90
N VAL A 94 19.38 -14.99 7.51
CA VAL A 94 18.12 -15.72 7.39
C VAL A 94 18.17 -16.63 6.15
N ARG A 95 17.85 -17.92 6.37
CA ARG A 95 17.69 -18.94 5.33
C ARG A 95 16.31 -19.55 5.39
N LYS A 96 15.76 -19.86 4.21
CA LYS A 96 14.52 -20.64 4.07
C LYS A 96 14.57 -21.54 2.86
N TYR A 97 14.49 -22.83 3.11
CA TYR A 97 14.49 -23.86 2.09
C TYR A 97 13.16 -24.63 2.11
N PHE A 98 12.75 -25.10 0.96
CA PHE A 98 11.56 -25.92 0.82
C PHE A 98 11.98 -27.29 0.29
N PRO A 99 11.78 -28.38 1.05
CA PRO A 99 12.21 -29.71 0.66
C PRO A 99 11.38 -30.24 -0.50
N ILE A 100 12.07 -30.85 -1.48
CA ILE A 100 11.46 -31.53 -2.62
C ILE A 100 11.41 -33.02 -2.35
N TYR A 101 10.23 -33.60 -2.42
CA TYR A 101 10.00 -35.03 -2.25
C TYR A 101 9.58 -35.69 -3.57
N LYS A 102 10.04 -36.92 -3.82
CA LYS A 102 9.68 -37.72 -4.99
C LYS A 102 9.17 -39.11 -4.62
N GLY A 103 8.19 -39.58 -5.40
CA GLY A 103 7.63 -40.92 -5.29
C GLY A 103 6.65 -41.13 -4.13
N MET A 104 5.98 -42.32 -4.11
CA MET A 104 4.94 -42.65 -3.12
C MET A 104 5.50 -42.73 -1.69
N MET A 105 6.80 -43.06 -1.53
CA MET A 105 7.49 -43.13 -0.23
C MET A 105 8.06 -41.73 0.22
N ARG A 106 7.73 -40.65 -0.49
CA ARG A 106 8.16 -39.26 -0.18
C ARG A 106 9.67 -39.16 0.10
N LYS A 107 10.50 -39.79 -0.76
CA LYS A 107 11.97 -39.68 -0.62
C LYS A 107 12.39 -38.23 -0.87
N HIS A 108 13.12 -37.62 0.08
CA HIS A 108 13.73 -36.31 -0.09
C HIS A 108 14.79 -36.38 -1.19
N ILE A 109 14.72 -35.48 -2.17
CA ILE A 109 15.62 -35.46 -3.35
C ILE A 109 16.40 -34.16 -3.48
N GLY A 110 16.08 -33.14 -2.69
CA GLY A 110 16.75 -31.85 -2.70
C GLY A 110 15.88 -30.75 -2.06
N ASP A 111 16.40 -29.54 -2.05
CA ASP A 111 15.72 -28.38 -1.49
C ASP A 111 15.69 -27.22 -2.47
N VAL A 112 14.55 -26.51 -2.53
CA VAL A 112 14.49 -25.21 -3.17
C VAL A 112 14.98 -24.17 -2.16
N LYS A 113 16.15 -23.62 -2.41
CA LYS A 113 16.74 -22.54 -1.59
C LYS A 113 16.06 -21.22 -1.95
N ALA A 114 14.97 -20.89 -1.25
CA ALA A 114 14.17 -19.71 -1.54
C ALA A 114 14.80 -18.44 -0.98
N ILE A 115 15.50 -18.54 0.14
CA ILE A 115 16.27 -17.47 0.81
C ILE A 115 17.59 -18.07 1.26
N GLU A 116 18.68 -17.39 0.99
CA GLU A 116 20.01 -17.80 1.41
C GLU A 116 20.81 -16.59 1.93
N ASP A 117 21.19 -16.60 3.20
CA ASP A 117 22.05 -15.64 3.89
C ASP A 117 21.61 -14.15 3.72
N ILE A 118 20.34 -13.87 3.93
CA ILE A 118 19.83 -12.50 3.83
C ILE A 118 20.01 -11.78 5.17
N SER A 119 20.69 -10.63 5.10
CA SER A 119 20.91 -9.74 6.25
C SER A 119 20.66 -8.29 5.88
N PHE A 120 19.88 -7.55 6.69
CA PHE A 120 19.63 -6.11 6.55
C PHE A 120 18.99 -5.56 7.83
N LYS A 121 18.99 -4.22 7.95
CA LYS A 121 18.35 -3.49 9.06
C LYS A 121 17.37 -2.46 8.50
N VAL A 122 16.32 -2.20 9.26
CA VAL A 122 15.35 -1.13 9.00
C VAL A 122 15.20 -0.31 10.27
N ARG A 123 15.40 0.99 10.17
CA ARG A 123 15.22 1.93 11.26
C ARG A 123 13.78 2.35 11.38
N LYS A 124 13.39 2.87 12.53
CA LYS A 124 12.07 3.44 12.74
C LYS A 124 11.86 4.66 11.83
N GLY A 125 10.75 4.64 11.07
CA GLY A 125 10.44 5.68 10.07
C GLY A 125 11.20 5.53 8.75
N GLU A 126 12.01 4.47 8.58
CA GLU A 126 12.71 4.17 7.34
C GLU A 126 11.85 3.35 6.39
N THR A 127 12.02 3.57 5.09
CA THR A 127 11.44 2.73 4.03
C THR A 127 12.57 2.01 3.30
N LEU A 128 12.62 0.68 3.41
CA LEU A 128 13.56 -0.17 2.69
C LEU A 128 12.88 -0.80 1.47
N GLY A 129 13.42 -0.56 0.27
CA GLY A 129 12.95 -1.19 -0.97
C GLY A 129 13.74 -2.48 -1.28
N ILE A 130 13.05 -3.61 -1.41
CA ILE A 130 13.64 -4.89 -1.84
C ILE A 130 13.18 -5.19 -3.26
N VAL A 131 14.13 -5.19 -4.21
CA VAL A 131 13.89 -5.42 -5.63
C VAL A 131 14.58 -6.70 -6.10
N GLY A 132 14.05 -7.31 -7.15
CA GLY A 132 14.60 -8.52 -7.75
C GLY A 132 13.58 -9.19 -8.66
N GLU A 133 14.02 -10.17 -9.44
CA GLU A 133 13.19 -10.90 -10.41
C GLU A 133 12.03 -11.66 -9.75
N SER A 134 11.02 -12.01 -10.56
CA SER A 134 9.93 -12.88 -10.09
C SER A 134 10.49 -14.23 -9.65
N GLY A 135 10.06 -14.72 -8.49
CA GLY A 135 10.54 -16.01 -7.95
C GLY A 135 11.84 -15.93 -7.14
N CYS A 136 12.54 -14.78 -7.06
CA CYS A 136 13.81 -14.68 -6.32
C CYS A 136 13.68 -14.69 -4.78
N GLY A 137 12.51 -15.00 -4.22
CA GLY A 137 12.33 -15.17 -2.77
C GLY A 137 11.77 -13.96 -2.00
N LYS A 138 11.49 -12.80 -2.64
CA LYS A 138 10.97 -11.59 -1.93
C LYS A 138 9.74 -11.88 -1.06
N THR A 139 8.76 -12.57 -1.62
CA THR A 139 7.53 -12.94 -0.91
C THR A 139 7.80 -13.93 0.22
N THR A 140 8.75 -14.84 0.01
CA THR A 140 9.17 -15.80 1.04
C THR A 140 9.85 -15.08 2.21
N LEU A 141 10.73 -14.11 1.92
CA LEU A 141 11.37 -13.29 2.93
C LEU A 141 10.35 -12.51 3.77
N ALA A 142 9.42 -11.82 3.12
CA ALA A 142 8.35 -11.11 3.81
C ALA A 142 7.52 -12.04 4.72
N ARG A 143 7.19 -13.24 4.24
CA ARG A 143 6.47 -14.25 5.03
C ARG A 143 7.30 -14.81 6.18
N CYS A 144 8.62 -14.88 6.06
CA CYS A 144 9.51 -15.23 7.17
C CYS A 144 9.53 -14.12 8.22
N ILE A 145 9.65 -12.85 7.82
CA ILE A 145 9.60 -11.70 8.74
C ILE A 145 8.26 -11.67 9.49
N MET A 146 7.15 -11.86 8.79
CA MET A 146 5.80 -11.94 9.39
C MET A 146 5.57 -13.22 10.20
N ARG A 147 6.55 -14.13 10.23
CA ARG A 147 6.42 -15.45 10.90
C ARG A 147 5.20 -16.27 10.41
N VAL A 148 4.83 -16.09 9.13
CA VAL A 148 3.95 -17.02 8.40
C VAL A 148 4.73 -18.28 8.04
N TYR A 149 6.00 -18.12 7.64
CA TYR A 149 6.97 -19.21 7.51
C TYR A 149 8.01 -19.09 8.59
N GLN A 150 8.35 -20.22 9.22
CA GLN A 150 9.48 -20.28 10.11
C GLN A 150 10.77 -20.29 9.28
N PRO A 151 11.75 -19.41 9.52
CA PRO A 151 13.07 -19.53 8.91
C PRO A 151 13.75 -20.81 9.40
N ASP A 152 14.62 -21.40 8.56
CA ASP A 152 15.37 -22.59 8.95
C ASP A 152 16.58 -22.21 9.79
N THR A 153 17.22 -21.07 9.48
CA THR A 153 18.33 -20.49 10.27
C THR A 153 18.24 -18.97 10.24
N GLY A 154 19.07 -18.33 11.07
CA GLY A 154 19.17 -16.88 11.17
C GLY A 154 18.34 -16.30 12.31
N GLU A 155 18.44 -14.98 12.46
CA GLU A 155 17.75 -14.20 13.48
C GLU A 155 16.84 -13.15 12.81
N ILE A 156 15.70 -12.91 13.40
CA ILE A 156 14.77 -11.83 13.03
C ILE A 156 14.45 -11.06 14.31
N ASP A 157 15.23 -10.03 14.58
CA ASP A 157 14.96 -9.14 15.70
C ASP A 157 13.94 -8.07 15.29
N PHE A 158 12.81 -8.04 15.98
CA PHE A 158 11.80 -7.03 15.83
C PHE A 158 11.65 -6.24 17.14
N ALA A 159 12.00 -4.97 17.08
CA ALA A 159 11.98 -4.04 18.22
C ALA A 159 12.73 -4.59 19.46
N GLY A 160 13.95 -5.13 19.25
CA GLY A 160 14.81 -5.66 20.30
C GLY A 160 14.49 -7.08 20.76
N THR A 161 13.69 -7.83 20.01
CA THR A 161 13.35 -9.22 20.35
C THR A 161 13.49 -10.12 19.14
N ASP A 162 14.31 -11.18 19.24
CA ASP A 162 14.40 -12.20 18.20
C ASP A 162 13.13 -13.06 18.18
N ILE A 163 12.38 -12.92 17.11
CA ILE A 163 11.11 -13.64 16.88
C ILE A 163 11.27 -14.87 15.98
N ALA A 164 12.48 -15.18 15.49
CA ALA A 164 12.70 -16.21 14.47
C ALA A 164 12.21 -17.61 14.88
N LYS A 165 12.25 -17.93 16.17
CA LYS A 165 11.87 -19.25 16.71
C LYS A 165 10.56 -19.23 17.50
N PHE A 166 9.84 -18.10 17.54
CA PHE A 166 8.61 -18.00 18.31
C PHE A 166 7.53 -18.93 17.78
N ASN A 167 6.76 -19.52 18.69
CA ASN A 167 5.51 -20.20 18.37
C ASN A 167 4.35 -19.18 18.24
N ASP A 168 3.15 -19.64 17.84
CA ASP A 168 2.01 -18.75 17.61
C ASP A 168 1.57 -17.96 18.86
N LYS A 169 1.67 -18.57 20.04
CA LYS A 169 1.34 -17.88 21.32
C LYS A 169 2.31 -16.74 21.60
N GLN A 170 3.60 -16.97 21.38
CA GLN A 170 4.64 -15.96 21.55
C GLN A 170 4.54 -14.87 20.48
N MET A 171 4.14 -15.22 19.25
CA MET A 171 3.94 -14.27 18.16
C MET A 171 2.69 -13.39 18.32
N TYR A 172 1.68 -13.82 19.08
CA TYR A 172 0.40 -13.11 19.21
C TYR A 172 0.55 -11.61 19.57
N PRO A 173 1.35 -11.19 20.59
CA PRO A 173 1.52 -9.78 20.90
C PRO A 173 2.28 -8.97 19.84
N TYR A 174 3.06 -9.65 18.99
CA TYR A 174 3.82 -9.00 17.90
C TYR A 174 2.98 -8.85 16.63
N ARG A 175 2.02 -9.75 16.38
CA ARG A 175 1.16 -9.71 15.17
C ARG A 175 0.37 -8.41 15.04
N LYS A 176 -0.05 -7.79 16.15
CA LYS A 176 -0.73 -6.48 16.11
C LYS A 176 0.17 -5.32 15.71
N LYS A 177 1.51 -5.50 15.85
CA LYS A 177 2.53 -4.48 15.56
C LYS A 177 3.10 -4.60 14.15
N MET A 178 2.68 -5.60 13.38
CA MET A 178 3.19 -5.89 12.05
C MET A 178 2.01 -6.07 11.10
N ALA A 179 2.05 -5.42 9.95
CA ALA A 179 1.01 -5.57 8.92
C ALA A 179 1.61 -5.88 7.56
N MET A 180 0.89 -6.66 6.78
CA MET A 180 1.25 -7.00 5.40
C MET A 180 0.12 -6.61 4.46
N ILE A 181 0.47 -5.89 3.38
CA ILE A 181 -0.43 -5.52 2.31
C ILE A 181 -0.04 -6.32 1.07
N PHE A 182 -0.96 -7.15 0.59
CA PHE A 182 -0.74 -8.02 -0.56
C PHE A 182 -0.87 -7.25 -1.87
N GLN A 183 -0.15 -7.72 -2.90
CA GLN A 183 -0.16 -7.13 -4.24
C GLN A 183 -1.54 -7.25 -4.91
N ASP A 184 -2.23 -8.38 -4.73
CA ASP A 184 -3.54 -8.63 -5.31
C ASP A 184 -4.67 -8.33 -4.31
N PRO A 185 -5.38 -7.20 -4.49
CA PRO A 185 -6.50 -6.85 -3.63
C PRO A 185 -7.71 -7.78 -3.82
N PHE A 186 -7.80 -8.51 -4.95
CA PHE A 186 -8.93 -9.40 -5.20
C PHE A 186 -8.88 -10.67 -4.35
N SER A 187 -7.69 -11.28 -4.24
CA SER A 187 -7.50 -12.51 -3.47
C SER A 187 -7.29 -12.25 -1.97
N SER A 188 -7.05 -10.99 -1.57
CA SER A 188 -6.73 -10.63 -0.19
C SER A 188 -7.94 -10.30 0.70
N LEU A 189 -9.13 -10.09 0.10
CA LEU A 189 -10.37 -9.75 0.80
C LEU A 189 -11.36 -10.92 0.69
N ASP A 190 -11.97 -11.34 1.83
CA ASP A 190 -13.05 -12.33 1.79
C ASP A 190 -14.27 -11.72 1.09
N PRO A 191 -14.72 -12.27 -0.06
CA PRO A 191 -15.82 -11.71 -0.84
C PRO A 191 -17.18 -11.73 -0.13
N ARG A 192 -17.30 -12.45 0.99
CA ARG A 192 -18.54 -12.58 1.78
C ARG A 192 -18.62 -11.60 2.94
N GLN A 193 -17.52 -10.96 3.28
CA GLN A 193 -17.45 -9.98 4.36
C GLN A 193 -17.72 -8.57 3.86
N THR A 194 -18.33 -7.72 4.69
CA THR A 194 -18.47 -6.29 4.40
C THR A 194 -17.14 -5.55 4.60
N ALA A 195 -17.00 -4.38 4.00
CA ALA A 195 -15.82 -3.53 4.20
C ALA A 195 -15.60 -3.20 5.69
N GLU A 196 -16.68 -2.96 6.44
CA GLU A 196 -16.62 -2.78 7.90
C GLU A 196 -15.99 -3.99 8.60
N SER A 197 -16.45 -5.19 8.28
CA SER A 197 -15.96 -6.44 8.89
C SER A 197 -14.49 -6.68 8.56
N ILE A 198 -14.09 -6.45 7.30
CA ILE A 198 -12.70 -6.62 6.83
C ILE A 198 -11.77 -5.63 7.53
N VAL A 199 -12.14 -4.34 7.58
CA VAL A 199 -11.30 -3.29 8.19
C VAL A 199 -11.24 -3.43 9.70
N GLY A 200 -12.36 -3.79 10.33
CA GLY A 200 -12.48 -3.89 11.77
C GLY A 200 -12.02 -5.22 12.37
N GLU A 201 -11.69 -6.23 11.58
CA GLU A 201 -11.31 -7.56 12.05
C GLU A 201 -10.20 -7.53 13.10
N SER A 202 -9.10 -6.81 12.81
CA SER A 202 -7.97 -6.68 13.75
C SER A 202 -8.34 -5.95 15.04
N LEU A 203 -9.29 -5.01 14.99
CA LEU A 203 -9.78 -4.30 16.17
C LEU A 203 -10.40 -5.27 17.18
N LEU A 204 -11.17 -6.23 16.67
CA LEU A 204 -11.86 -7.24 17.49
C LEU A 204 -10.89 -8.33 17.97
N ILE A 205 -10.07 -8.88 17.06
CA ILE A 205 -9.10 -9.95 17.38
C ILE A 205 -8.13 -9.50 18.48
N HIS A 206 -7.60 -8.26 18.36
CA HIS A 206 -6.64 -7.72 19.31
C HIS A 206 -7.26 -6.94 20.45
N LYS A 207 -8.60 -6.92 20.55
CA LYS A 207 -9.35 -6.22 21.61
C LYS A 207 -8.94 -4.75 21.75
N LEU A 208 -8.82 -4.07 20.62
CA LEU A 208 -8.39 -2.66 20.55
C LEU A 208 -9.53 -1.68 20.81
N VAL A 209 -10.76 -2.16 20.77
CA VAL A 209 -12.00 -1.42 21.06
C VAL A 209 -12.84 -2.20 22.09
N LYS A 210 -13.60 -1.48 22.90
CA LYS A 210 -14.37 -2.08 24.02
C LYS A 210 -15.88 -2.08 23.75
N THR A 211 -16.37 -1.11 22.99
CA THR A 211 -17.80 -0.97 22.70
C THR A 211 -18.07 -1.02 21.19
N ARG A 212 -19.33 -1.21 20.82
CA ARG A 212 -19.75 -1.19 19.42
C ARG A 212 -19.56 0.20 18.81
N GLU A 213 -19.82 1.24 19.58
CA GLU A 213 -19.69 2.62 19.17
C GLU A 213 -18.22 2.97 18.87
N GLU A 214 -17.28 2.57 19.75
CA GLU A 214 -15.84 2.73 19.50
C GLU A 214 -15.39 2.00 18.23
N TYR A 215 -15.91 0.78 18.01
CA TYR A 215 -15.62 0.00 16.82
C TYR A 215 -16.07 0.72 15.55
N GLU A 216 -17.32 1.19 15.50
CA GLU A 216 -17.88 1.88 14.33
C GLU A 216 -17.15 3.19 14.04
N GLN A 217 -16.87 3.99 15.07
CA GLN A 217 -16.12 5.23 14.94
C GLN A 217 -14.72 4.96 14.35
N ARG A 218 -14.03 3.93 14.86
CA ARG A 218 -12.69 3.61 14.40
C ARG A 218 -12.68 3.08 12.97
N VAL A 219 -13.64 2.28 12.58
CA VAL A 219 -13.79 1.84 11.17
C VAL A 219 -14.08 3.03 10.26
N ASP A 220 -14.97 3.94 10.65
CA ASP A 220 -15.28 5.15 9.88
C ASP A 220 -14.04 6.05 9.71
N GLU A 221 -13.22 6.22 10.75
CA GLU A 221 -11.95 6.93 10.67
C GLU A 221 -10.98 6.28 9.67
N LEU A 222 -10.81 4.95 9.77
CA LEU A 222 -9.92 4.19 8.89
C LEU A 222 -10.34 4.27 7.43
N LEU A 223 -11.65 4.22 7.14
CA LEU A 223 -12.16 4.41 5.79
C LEU A 223 -11.87 5.82 5.27
N ARG A 224 -12.09 6.87 6.09
CA ARG A 224 -11.74 8.26 5.70
C ARG A 224 -10.24 8.44 5.46
N MET A 225 -9.38 7.81 6.27
CA MET A 225 -7.90 7.88 6.09
C MET A 225 -7.44 7.36 4.73
N VAL A 226 -8.22 6.48 4.10
CA VAL A 226 -7.92 5.93 2.76
C VAL A 226 -8.84 6.51 1.68
N ASP A 227 -9.47 7.65 1.91
CA ASP A 227 -10.40 8.33 1.00
C ASP A 227 -11.57 7.43 0.55
N LEU A 228 -12.15 6.67 1.45
CA LEU A 228 -13.40 5.96 1.26
C LEU A 228 -14.49 6.56 2.12
N ASP A 229 -15.70 6.71 1.53
CA ASP A 229 -16.87 7.20 2.26
C ASP A 229 -17.34 6.12 3.25
N PRO A 230 -17.48 6.43 4.56
CA PRO A 230 -18.01 5.50 5.55
C PRO A 230 -19.38 4.94 5.24
N SER A 231 -20.21 5.64 4.44
CA SER A 231 -21.52 5.11 4.00
C SER A 231 -21.39 3.82 3.19
N MET A 232 -20.21 3.52 2.65
CA MET A 232 -19.93 2.30 1.88
C MET A 232 -19.55 1.10 2.76
N LYS A 233 -19.44 1.25 4.09
CA LYS A 233 -18.92 0.22 5.00
C LYS A 233 -19.68 -1.11 4.97
N ASN A 234 -20.98 -1.06 4.64
CA ASN A 234 -21.84 -2.26 4.55
C ASN A 234 -21.74 -3.01 3.22
N ARG A 235 -21.01 -2.48 2.23
CA ARG A 235 -20.82 -3.12 0.94
C ARG A 235 -19.82 -4.26 1.02
N VAL A 236 -19.95 -5.23 0.12
CA VAL A 236 -19.04 -6.36 -0.04
C VAL A 236 -18.00 -6.08 -1.15
N PRO A 237 -16.85 -6.77 -1.17
CA PRO A 237 -15.74 -6.46 -2.07
C PRO A 237 -16.09 -6.35 -3.56
N HIS A 238 -17.03 -7.14 -4.06
CA HIS A 238 -17.41 -7.11 -5.47
C HIS A 238 -18.15 -5.82 -5.89
N GLU A 239 -18.67 -5.04 -4.94
CA GLU A 239 -19.31 -3.75 -5.19
C GLU A 239 -18.33 -2.57 -5.26
N PHE A 240 -17.03 -2.84 -5.06
CA PHE A 240 -15.95 -1.86 -5.10
C PHE A 240 -15.09 -2.00 -6.35
N SER A 241 -14.56 -0.87 -6.85
CA SER A 241 -13.52 -0.89 -7.89
C SER A 241 -12.22 -1.51 -7.38
N GLY A 242 -11.31 -1.91 -8.29
CA GLY A 242 -10.00 -2.46 -7.91
C GLY A 242 -9.20 -1.54 -6.99
N GLY A 243 -9.16 -0.23 -7.29
CA GLY A 243 -8.49 0.76 -6.44
C GLY A 243 -9.16 0.93 -5.08
N GLN A 244 -10.50 0.87 -4.99
CA GLN A 244 -11.20 0.91 -3.71
C GLN A 244 -10.94 -0.34 -2.87
N ARG A 245 -10.87 -1.53 -3.47
CA ARG A 245 -10.47 -2.78 -2.76
C ARG A 245 -9.06 -2.69 -2.20
N GLN A 246 -8.13 -2.11 -2.96
CA GLN A 246 -6.77 -1.87 -2.47
C GLN A 246 -6.78 -0.95 -1.25
N ARG A 247 -7.58 0.13 -1.26
CA ARG A 247 -7.76 1.04 -0.12
C ARG A 247 -8.36 0.34 1.10
N ILE A 248 -9.34 -0.56 0.91
CA ILE A 248 -9.87 -1.41 2.00
C ILE A 248 -8.75 -2.28 2.61
N GLY A 249 -7.89 -2.89 1.77
CA GLY A 249 -6.73 -3.64 2.22
C GLY A 249 -5.73 -2.80 3.02
N ILE A 250 -5.52 -1.54 2.63
CA ILE A 250 -4.68 -0.59 3.36
C ILE A 250 -5.35 -0.21 4.69
N ALA A 251 -6.65 0.12 4.71
CA ALA A 251 -7.39 0.43 5.93
C ALA A 251 -7.34 -0.72 6.94
N ARG A 252 -7.50 -1.97 6.46
CA ARG A 252 -7.34 -3.18 7.27
C ARG A 252 -5.95 -3.26 7.89
N ALA A 253 -4.90 -3.01 7.12
CA ALA A 253 -3.53 -3.04 7.62
C ALA A 253 -3.25 -1.94 8.66
N LEU A 254 -3.87 -0.75 8.51
CA LEU A 254 -3.75 0.37 9.45
C LEU A 254 -4.53 0.16 10.75
N SER A 255 -5.51 -0.75 10.79
CA SER A 255 -6.45 -0.86 11.91
C SER A 255 -5.77 -1.18 13.25
N SER A 256 -4.71 -1.99 13.25
CA SER A 256 -3.94 -2.32 14.45
C SER A 256 -2.86 -1.29 14.82
N ASN A 257 -2.71 -0.21 14.04
CA ASN A 257 -1.65 0.80 14.18
C ASN A 257 -0.25 0.16 14.29
N PRO A 258 0.19 -0.60 13.28
CA PRO A 258 1.41 -1.38 13.36
C PRO A 258 2.68 -0.52 13.30
N ASP A 259 3.76 -1.03 13.91
CA ASP A 259 5.09 -0.43 13.88
C ASP A 259 5.86 -0.78 12.59
N LEU A 260 5.50 -1.91 11.94
CA LEU A 260 6.12 -2.39 10.70
C LEU A 260 5.07 -2.70 9.64
N PHE A 261 5.26 -2.11 8.45
CA PHE A 261 4.47 -2.44 7.25
C PHE A 261 5.33 -3.15 6.21
N ILE A 262 4.82 -4.25 5.66
CA ILE A 262 5.38 -4.90 4.49
C ILE A 262 4.39 -4.72 3.33
N PHE A 263 4.84 -4.04 2.29
CA PHE A 263 4.02 -3.73 1.13
C PHE A 263 4.59 -4.39 -0.14
N PHE A 264 3.75 -5.11 -0.87
CA PHE A 264 4.10 -5.63 -2.18
C PHE A 264 3.58 -4.69 -3.27
N SER A 265 4.48 -4.01 -3.97
CA SER A 265 4.14 -3.27 -5.18
C SER A 265 4.43 -4.13 -6.42
N GLY A 266 3.46 -4.27 -7.31
CA GLY A 266 3.72 -4.75 -8.66
C GLY A 266 4.40 -3.63 -9.43
N LEU A 267 5.72 -3.65 -9.51
CA LEU A 267 6.43 -2.91 -10.54
C LEU A 267 6.27 -3.73 -11.82
N TYR A 268 5.32 -3.32 -12.67
CA TYR A 268 5.25 -3.72 -14.07
C TYR A 268 6.02 -2.71 -14.92
#